data_cba412893ad0ac6fae06a83144339c2b
#
_entry.id   cba412893ad0ac6fae06a83144339c2b
#
_cell.length_a   1.000
_cell.length_b   1.000
_cell.length_c   1.000
_cell.angle_alpha   90.00
_cell.angle_beta   90.00
_cell.angle_gamma   90.00
#
_symmetry.space_group_name_H-M   'P 1'
#
loop_
_entity.id
_entity.type
_entity.pdbx_description
1 polymer ?
#
loop_
_entity_poly.entity_id
_entity_poly.type
_entity_poly.pdbx_seq_one_letter_code
_entity_poly.pdbx_strand_id
1 'polypeptide(L)'
;MDLTEAEDIKKRWQEYTEELYKKDLHDQDNHDGMITHLEPDILECEIKWALESITTNKASGGDGIPEELFQILKDDAVKVLHSVYQQIWKTQQWPQDWKRSVFIPIPKKGNAKKCSNYCTVALISHASKVMLKILQARLQQYINRELPDVQAGFRKGRGTRDQITNIRWIMEKAREFKKNIYFWFIDYAKAFDCVDDNKLWKILKRWEYQTTWSGISISFRIFHSLLWSTQSKALA
;
A
#
# COMPACT_ATOMS: atom_id res chain seq x y z
N MET A 1 22.42 13.34 -19.92
CA MET A 1 23.30 12.25 -20.37
C MET A 1 22.40 11.11 -20.82
N ASP A 2 22.53 10.69 -22.05
CA ASP A 2 21.74 9.56 -22.56
C ASP A 2 22.50 8.28 -22.17
N LEU A 3 21.95 7.51 -21.22
CA LEU A 3 22.53 6.25 -20.81
C LEU A 3 22.10 5.17 -21.82
N THR A 4 23.07 4.48 -22.40
CA THR A 4 22.84 3.42 -23.39
C THR A 4 23.17 2.03 -22.84
N GLU A 5 24.07 1.97 -21.85
CA GLU A 5 24.47 0.72 -21.22
C GLU A 5 23.45 0.26 -20.15
N ALA A 6 23.09 -1.02 -20.18
CA ALA A 6 22.10 -1.58 -19.27
C ALA A 6 22.50 -1.44 -17.79
N GLU A 7 23.79 -1.58 -17.48
CA GLU A 7 24.30 -1.44 -16.10
C GLU A 7 24.23 0.01 -15.61
N ASP A 8 24.48 0.99 -16.47
CA ASP A 8 24.37 2.41 -16.11
C ASP A 8 22.91 2.80 -15.86
N ILE A 9 21.99 2.27 -16.66
CA ILE A 9 20.55 2.45 -16.47
C ILE A 9 20.12 1.85 -15.13
N LYS A 10 20.54 0.64 -14.84
CA LYS A 10 20.24 -0.05 -13.58
C LYS A 10 20.80 0.72 -12.37
N LYS A 11 22.05 1.17 -12.45
CA LYS A 11 22.70 1.97 -11.40
C LYS A 11 21.93 3.28 -11.18
N ARG A 12 21.51 3.97 -12.24
CA ARG A 12 20.72 5.20 -12.14
C ARG A 12 19.36 4.97 -11.46
N TRP A 13 18.70 3.84 -11.74
CA TRP A 13 17.47 3.45 -11.05
C TRP A 13 17.71 3.14 -9.58
N GLN A 14 18.80 2.48 -9.25
CA GLN A 14 19.18 2.22 -7.88
C GLN A 14 19.39 3.53 -7.11
N GLU A 15 20.21 4.44 -7.63
CA GLU A 15 20.46 5.75 -7.02
C GLU A 15 19.15 6.53 -6.81
N TYR A 16 18.28 6.54 -7.81
CA TYR A 16 16.99 7.24 -7.72
C TYR A 16 16.07 6.64 -6.66
N THR A 17 15.98 5.32 -6.57
CA THR A 17 15.17 4.66 -5.55
C THR A 17 15.75 4.85 -4.16
N GLU A 18 17.07 4.76 -3.99
CA GLU A 18 17.74 5.03 -2.72
C GLU A 18 17.50 6.49 -2.27
N GLU A 19 17.63 7.47 -3.16
CA GLU A 19 17.36 8.87 -2.85
C GLU A 19 15.89 9.09 -2.45
N LEU A 20 14.96 8.47 -3.18
CA LEU A 20 13.52 8.58 -2.91
C LEU A 20 13.13 8.05 -1.54
N TYR A 21 13.76 6.95 -1.11
CA TYR A 21 13.43 6.24 0.13
C TYR A 21 14.44 6.48 1.28
N LYS A 22 15.51 7.25 1.06
CA LYS A 22 16.59 7.46 2.04
C LYS A 22 16.14 8.20 3.31
N LYS A 23 15.08 8.97 3.23
CA LYS A 23 14.55 9.74 4.37
C LYS A 23 14.07 8.87 5.54
N ASP A 24 13.81 7.60 5.30
CA ASP A 24 13.20 6.71 6.29
C ASP A 24 14.22 5.86 7.07
N LEU A 25 15.52 5.94 6.73
CA LEU A 25 16.56 5.09 7.34
C LEU A 25 17.18 5.67 8.63
N HIS A 26 16.83 6.92 9.00
CA HIS A 26 17.53 7.63 10.08
C HIS A 26 16.89 7.57 11.47
N ASP A 27 15.68 7.02 11.63
CA ASP A 27 15.05 6.86 12.94
C ASP A 27 14.69 5.39 13.18
N GLN A 28 15.69 4.60 13.58
CA GLN A 28 15.46 3.40 14.35
C GLN A 28 15.19 3.81 15.81
N ASP A 29 14.09 4.49 16.05
CA ASP A 29 13.53 4.59 17.39
C ASP A 29 13.17 3.17 17.81
N ASN A 30 13.87 2.68 18.84
CA ASN A 30 13.54 1.47 19.56
C ASN A 30 12.06 1.56 19.97
N HIS A 31 11.20 0.91 19.21
CA HIS A 31 9.79 0.78 19.57
C HIS A 31 9.67 -0.25 20.70
N ASP A 32 10.14 0.13 21.86
CA ASP A 32 9.91 -0.58 23.11
C ASP A 32 8.47 -0.26 23.58
N GLY A 33 7.51 -0.73 22.83
CA GLY A 33 6.09 -0.59 23.12
C GLY A 33 5.58 -1.86 23.76
N MET A 34 5.28 -1.81 25.05
CA MET A 34 4.57 -2.85 25.79
C MET A 34 3.33 -3.29 24.99
N ILE A 35 3.33 -4.53 24.52
CA ILE A 35 2.22 -5.17 23.78
C ILE A 35 1.10 -5.40 24.80
N THR A 36 0.12 -4.51 24.84
CA THR A 36 -0.96 -4.60 25.84
C THR A 36 -2.22 -5.31 25.34
N HIS A 37 -2.46 -5.37 24.05
CA HIS A 37 -3.52 -6.16 23.45
C HIS A 37 -3.08 -6.76 22.13
N LEU A 38 -3.04 -8.09 22.06
CA LEU A 38 -2.79 -8.84 20.84
C LEU A 38 -4.08 -8.83 20.00
N GLU A 39 -3.97 -8.40 18.74
CA GLU A 39 -5.04 -8.72 17.79
C GLU A 39 -5.21 -10.24 17.68
N PRO A 40 -6.44 -10.70 17.38
CA PRO A 40 -6.69 -12.14 17.27
C PRO A 40 -5.83 -12.76 16.19
N ASP A 41 -5.47 -14.02 16.40
CA ASP A 41 -4.72 -14.83 15.43
C ASP A 41 -5.38 -14.79 14.05
N ILE A 42 -4.56 -14.98 13.00
CA ILE A 42 -5.07 -15.07 11.63
C ILE A 42 -5.80 -16.41 11.49
N LEU A 43 -7.03 -16.36 10.99
CA LEU A 43 -7.90 -17.51 10.82
C LEU A 43 -7.80 -18.08 9.40
N GLU A 44 -8.02 -19.39 9.24
CA GLU A 44 -8.06 -20.04 7.93
C GLU A 44 -9.13 -19.45 6.99
N CYS A 45 -10.28 -19.03 7.54
CA CYS A 45 -11.33 -18.40 6.76
C CYS A 45 -10.91 -17.04 6.16
N GLU A 46 -10.08 -16.28 6.87
CA GLU A 46 -9.52 -15.04 6.34
C GLU A 46 -8.55 -15.31 5.19
N ILE A 47 -7.73 -16.35 5.31
CA ILE A 47 -6.81 -16.78 4.26
C ILE A 47 -7.57 -17.21 3.02
N LYS A 48 -8.60 -18.04 3.19
CA LYS A 48 -9.46 -18.51 2.10
C LYS A 48 -10.13 -17.33 1.39
N TRP A 49 -10.73 -16.42 2.14
CA TRP A 49 -11.31 -15.18 1.59
C TRP A 49 -10.29 -14.33 0.83
N ALA A 50 -9.09 -14.16 1.38
CA ALA A 50 -8.04 -13.38 0.76
C ALA A 50 -7.54 -14.04 -0.55
N LEU A 51 -7.35 -15.36 -0.56
CA LEU A 51 -6.98 -16.13 -1.77
C LEU A 51 -8.03 -16.01 -2.87
N GLU A 52 -9.32 -16.15 -2.55
CA GLU A 52 -10.41 -16.01 -3.52
C GLU A 52 -10.50 -14.60 -4.14
N SER A 53 -9.96 -13.62 -3.43
CA SER A 53 -9.99 -12.22 -3.84
C SER A 53 -8.80 -11.78 -4.69
N ILE A 54 -7.75 -12.60 -4.80
CA ILE A 54 -6.60 -12.31 -5.65
C ILE A 54 -6.96 -12.67 -7.11
N THR A 55 -6.54 -11.85 -8.05
CA THR A 55 -6.83 -12.05 -9.48
C THR A 55 -5.71 -12.81 -10.17
N THR A 56 -6.06 -13.80 -10.98
CA THR A 56 -5.16 -14.60 -11.81
C THR A 56 -4.42 -13.81 -12.89
N ASN A 57 -3.45 -14.44 -13.53
CA ASN A 57 -2.66 -13.86 -14.63
C ASN A 57 -1.85 -12.63 -14.19
N LYS A 58 -1.30 -12.66 -12.98
CA LYS A 58 -0.40 -11.62 -12.48
C LYS A 58 1.03 -12.12 -12.40
N ALA A 59 1.97 -11.23 -12.67
CA ALA A 59 3.39 -11.53 -12.52
C ALA A 59 3.70 -11.97 -11.08
N SER A 60 4.50 -13.05 -10.96
CA SER A 60 5.02 -13.51 -9.67
C SER A 60 5.96 -12.49 -9.04
N GLY A 61 6.14 -12.58 -7.73
CA GLY A 61 7.16 -11.81 -7.01
C GLY A 61 8.57 -12.36 -7.24
N GLY A 62 9.50 -11.92 -6.41
CA GLY A 62 10.88 -12.39 -6.46
C GLY A 62 11.09 -13.88 -6.14
N ASP A 63 10.09 -14.53 -5.55
CA ASP A 63 10.04 -15.96 -5.26
C ASP A 63 9.67 -16.83 -6.48
N GLY A 64 9.22 -16.20 -7.57
CA GLY A 64 8.83 -16.91 -8.79
C GLY A 64 7.56 -17.77 -8.67
N ILE A 65 6.85 -17.74 -7.53
CA ILE A 65 5.65 -18.55 -7.29
C ILE A 65 4.45 -17.87 -7.94
N PRO A 66 3.82 -18.51 -8.97
CA PRO A 66 2.64 -17.97 -9.61
C PRO A 66 1.40 -18.14 -8.72
N GLU A 67 0.43 -17.25 -8.89
CA GLU A 67 -0.82 -17.30 -8.12
C GLU A 67 -1.64 -18.56 -8.41
N GLU A 68 -1.60 -19.04 -9.63
CA GLU A 68 -2.30 -20.24 -10.09
C GLU A 68 -1.96 -21.47 -9.23
N LEU A 69 -0.74 -21.51 -8.66
CA LEU A 69 -0.35 -22.60 -7.76
C LEU A 69 -1.25 -22.66 -6.52
N PHE A 70 -1.59 -21.52 -5.93
CA PHE A 70 -2.47 -21.47 -4.77
C PHE A 70 -3.90 -21.92 -5.11
N GLN A 71 -4.36 -21.65 -6.32
CA GLN A 71 -5.67 -22.12 -6.80
C GLN A 71 -5.70 -23.63 -7.05
N ILE A 72 -4.60 -24.22 -7.52
CA ILE A 72 -4.48 -25.67 -7.70
C ILE A 72 -4.47 -26.38 -6.35
N LEU A 73 -3.71 -25.86 -5.39
CA LEU A 73 -3.53 -26.46 -4.06
C LEU A 73 -4.74 -26.28 -3.12
N LYS A 74 -5.59 -25.27 -3.38
CA LYS A 74 -6.82 -24.99 -2.62
C LYS A 74 -6.63 -25.06 -1.09
N ASP A 75 -7.27 -26.04 -0.45
CA ASP A 75 -7.27 -26.18 1.01
C ASP A 75 -5.87 -26.48 1.58
N ASP A 76 -5.01 -27.15 0.83
CA ASP A 76 -3.64 -27.39 1.27
C ASP A 76 -2.81 -26.10 1.26
N ALA A 77 -3.03 -25.21 0.28
CA ALA A 77 -2.43 -23.88 0.30
C ALA A 77 -2.87 -23.09 1.54
N VAL A 78 -4.16 -23.18 1.92
CA VAL A 78 -4.69 -22.51 3.12
C VAL A 78 -3.98 -22.98 4.37
N LYS A 79 -3.82 -24.30 4.56
CA LYS A 79 -3.13 -24.88 5.73
C LYS A 79 -1.67 -24.45 5.83
N VAL A 80 -0.94 -24.50 4.70
CA VAL A 80 0.46 -24.08 4.66
C VAL A 80 0.60 -22.61 4.98
N LEU A 81 -0.18 -21.75 4.34
CA LEU A 81 -0.18 -20.31 4.59
C LEU A 81 -0.58 -19.99 6.04
N HIS A 82 -1.55 -20.70 6.59
CA HIS A 82 -1.98 -20.52 7.97
C HIS A 82 -0.83 -20.79 8.94
N SER A 83 -0.12 -21.91 8.76
CA SER A 83 1.06 -22.23 9.59
C SER A 83 2.14 -21.14 9.52
N VAL A 84 2.46 -20.68 8.31
CA VAL A 84 3.46 -19.61 8.09
C VAL A 84 3.00 -18.30 8.72
N TYR A 85 1.74 -17.92 8.54
CA TYR A 85 1.22 -16.66 9.09
C TYR A 85 1.13 -16.69 10.61
N GLN A 86 0.77 -17.81 11.22
CA GLN A 86 0.83 -17.97 12.68
C GLN A 86 2.26 -17.82 13.21
N GLN A 87 3.23 -18.37 12.50
CA GLN A 87 4.64 -18.20 12.88
C GLN A 87 5.05 -16.73 12.78
N ILE A 88 4.73 -16.05 11.68
CA ILE A 88 5.00 -14.62 11.52
C ILE A 88 4.31 -13.82 12.63
N TRP A 89 3.05 -14.16 12.95
CA TRP A 89 2.26 -13.48 13.98
C TRP A 89 2.88 -13.60 15.38
N LYS A 90 3.37 -14.80 15.72
CA LYS A 90 4.02 -15.07 17.02
C LYS A 90 5.42 -14.49 17.13
N THR A 91 6.21 -14.60 16.05
CA THR A 91 7.62 -14.20 16.07
C THR A 91 7.86 -12.75 15.65
N GLN A 92 6.87 -12.10 15.02
CA GLN A 92 6.99 -10.79 14.40
C GLN A 92 8.08 -10.73 13.31
N GLN A 93 8.50 -11.88 12.80
CA GLN A 93 9.56 -11.98 11.80
C GLN A 93 9.00 -12.41 10.44
N TRP A 94 9.21 -11.58 9.45
CA TRP A 94 8.85 -11.90 8.07
C TRP A 94 9.95 -12.71 7.38
N PRO A 95 9.59 -13.66 6.52
CA PRO A 95 10.56 -14.35 5.66
C PRO A 95 11.38 -13.34 4.84
N GLN A 96 12.66 -13.61 4.67
CA GLN A 96 13.56 -12.68 3.98
C GLN A 96 13.14 -12.42 2.52
N ASP A 97 12.64 -13.44 1.84
CA ASP A 97 12.16 -13.32 0.46
C ASP A 97 10.91 -12.43 0.35
N TRP A 98 10.10 -12.37 1.41
CA TRP A 98 8.93 -11.49 1.43
C TRP A 98 9.27 -10.03 1.71
N LYS A 99 10.46 -9.76 2.22
CA LYS A 99 10.99 -8.39 2.41
C LYS A 99 11.56 -7.80 1.13
N ARG A 100 11.71 -8.61 0.08
CA ARG A 100 12.26 -8.19 -1.21
C ARG A 100 11.15 -7.92 -2.20
N SER A 101 11.27 -6.81 -2.92
CA SER A 101 10.36 -6.45 -4.01
C SER A 101 11.14 -6.28 -5.30
N VAL A 102 10.56 -6.68 -6.40
CA VAL A 102 11.08 -6.37 -7.74
C VAL A 102 10.35 -5.15 -8.24
N PHE A 103 11.07 -4.04 -8.47
CA PHE A 103 10.50 -2.80 -8.98
C PHE A 103 10.51 -2.79 -10.50
N ILE A 104 9.35 -2.59 -11.10
CA ILE A 104 9.20 -2.40 -12.54
C ILE A 104 8.83 -0.94 -12.81
N PRO A 105 9.71 -0.19 -13.52
CA PRO A 105 9.41 1.18 -13.90
C PRO A 105 8.48 1.21 -15.12
N ILE A 106 7.31 1.83 -14.95
CA ILE A 106 6.32 2.03 -16.03
C ILE A 106 6.39 3.50 -16.48
N PRO A 107 6.65 3.80 -17.75
CA PRO A 107 6.75 5.16 -18.23
C PRO A 107 5.38 5.87 -18.16
N LYS A 108 5.38 7.10 -17.64
CA LYS A 108 4.25 8.03 -17.75
C LYS A 108 4.30 8.73 -19.12
N LYS A 109 3.22 9.40 -19.50
CA LYS A 109 3.23 10.28 -20.67
C LYS A 109 4.28 11.39 -20.47
N GLY A 110 5.16 11.60 -21.44
CA GLY A 110 6.20 12.62 -21.39
C GLY A 110 7.60 12.11 -21.69
N ASN A 111 8.63 12.80 -21.20
CA ASN A 111 10.02 12.47 -21.49
C ASN A 111 10.47 11.23 -20.69
N ALA A 112 10.69 10.12 -21.40
CA ALA A 112 11.14 8.85 -20.81
C ALA A 112 12.61 8.86 -20.30
N LYS A 113 13.36 9.95 -20.50
CA LYS A 113 14.75 10.07 -20.05
C LYS A 113 14.91 10.39 -18.56
N LYS A 114 13.81 10.74 -17.86
CA LYS A 114 13.84 11.10 -16.44
C LYS A 114 13.14 10.03 -15.60
N CYS A 115 13.81 9.48 -14.58
CA CYS A 115 13.23 8.51 -13.65
C CYS A 115 11.97 9.04 -12.95
N SER A 116 11.88 10.35 -12.71
CA SER A 116 10.67 10.99 -12.16
C SER A 116 9.42 10.84 -13.02
N ASN A 117 9.58 10.60 -14.32
CA ASN A 117 8.48 10.39 -15.27
C ASN A 117 8.03 8.92 -15.35
N TYR A 118 8.46 8.11 -14.41
CA TYR A 118 8.01 6.73 -14.29
C TYR A 118 7.19 6.54 -13.01
N CYS A 119 6.28 5.58 -13.06
CA CYS A 119 5.63 5.00 -11.90
C CYS A 119 6.25 3.64 -11.63
N THR A 120 6.78 3.42 -10.45
CA THR A 120 7.34 2.13 -10.07
C THR A 120 6.23 1.22 -9.55
N VAL A 121 6.14 0.01 -10.07
CA VAL A 121 5.27 -1.06 -9.56
C VAL A 121 6.13 -2.07 -8.83
N ALA A 122 5.82 -2.32 -7.56
CA ALA A 122 6.50 -3.33 -6.77
C ALA A 122 5.83 -4.71 -6.95
N LEU A 123 6.60 -5.68 -7.43
CA LEU A 123 6.19 -7.08 -7.46
C LEU A 123 6.68 -7.75 -6.17
N ILE A 124 5.74 -8.23 -5.38
CA ILE A 124 5.97 -8.98 -4.14
C ILE A 124 5.38 -10.38 -4.25
N SER A 125 5.81 -11.29 -3.37
CA SER A 125 5.28 -12.66 -3.35
C SER A 125 3.76 -12.68 -3.20
N HIS A 126 3.10 -13.64 -3.85
CA HIS A 126 1.64 -13.78 -3.73
C HIS A 126 1.23 -14.17 -2.31
N ALA A 127 2.02 -15.00 -1.62
CA ALA A 127 1.80 -15.30 -0.20
C ALA A 127 1.85 -14.02 0.66
N SER A 128 2.83 -13.14 0.45
CA SER A 128 2.88 -11.84 1.12
C SER A 128 1.64 -10.99 0.83
N LYS A 129 1.15 -10.97 -0.42
CA LYS A 129 -0.08 -10.24 -0.80
C LYS A 129 -1.32 -10.73 -0.06
N VAL A 130 -1.46 -12.06 0.11
CA VAL A 130 -2.58 -12.66 0.86
C VAL A 130 -2.59 -12.14 2.30
N MET A 131 -1.45 -12.20 2.99
CA MET A 131 -1.34 -11.71 4.35
C MET A 131 -1.66 -10.21 4.45
N LEU A 132 -1.06 -9.40 3.58
CA LEU A 132 -1.30 -7.95 3.57
C LEU A 132 -2.77 -7.61 3.30
N LYS A 133 -3.47 -8.42 2.52
CA LYS A 133 -4.89 -8.23 2.26
C LYS A 133 -5.76 -8.49 3.48
N ILE A 134 -5.43 -9.50 4.28
CA ILE A 134 -6.08 -9.77 5.57
C ILE A 134 -5.87 -8.57 6.49
N LEU A 135 -4.63 -8.12 6.59
CA LEU A 135 -4.29 -6.97 7.42
C LEU A 135 -5.00 -5.69 6.97
N GLN A 136 -5.08 -5.47 5.65
CA GLN A 136 -5.84 -4.35 5.07
C GLN A 136 -7.32 -4.41 5.47
N ALA A 137 -7.94 -5.59 5.40
CA ALA A 137 -9.35 -5.74 5.75
C ALA A 137 -9.61 -5.44 7.23
N ARG A 138 -8.72 -5.89 8.11
CA ARG A 138 -8.78 -5.57 9.55
C ARG A 138 -8.61 -4.08 9.80
N LEU A 139 -7.58 -3.46 9.23
CA LEU A 139 -7.30 -2.03 9.36
C LEU A 139 -8.43 -1.15 8.79
N GLN A 140 -9.08 -1.59 7.70
CA GLN A 140 -10.14 -0.82 7.05
C GLN A 140 -11.32 -0.50 7.97
N GLN A 141 -11.60 -1.36 8.95
CA GLN A 141 -12.67 -1.14 9.91
C GLN A 141 -12.36 0.06 10.83
N TYR A 142 -11.10 0.20 11.24
CA TYR A 142 -10.63 1.34 12.05
C TYR A 142 -10.58 2.62 11.20
N ILE A 143 -9.99 2.55 10.02
CA ILE A 143 -9.88 3.70 9.12
C ILE A 143 -11.25 4.30 8.81
N ASN A 144 -12.26 3.47 8.53
CA ASN A 144 -13.60 3.95 8.19
C ASN A 144 -14.25 4.75 9.34
N ARG A 145 -13.86 4.47 10.58
CA ARG A 145 -14.35 5.15 11.78
C ARG A 145 -13.68 6.51 11.98
N GLU A 146 -12.36 6.56 11.73
CA GLU A 146 -11.53 7.71 12.02
C GLU A 146 -11.46 8.74 10.88
N LEU A 147 -11.77 8.32 9.65
CA LEU A 147 -11.73 9.24 8.52
C LEU A 147 -12.89 10.25 8.57
N PRO A 148 -12.58 11.56 8.46
CA PRO A 148 -13.61 12.59 8.43
C PRO A 148 -14.52 12.44 7.20
N ASP A 149 -15.77 12.87 7.32
CA ASP A 149 -16.77 12.73 6.25
C ASP A 149 -16.43 13.48 4.96
N VAL A 150 -15.61 14.50 5.05
CA VAL A 150 -15.12 15.25 3.88
C VAL A 150 -14.11 14.47 3.04
N GLN A 151 -13.49 13.42 3.60
CA GLN A 151 -12.55 12.56 2.88
C GLN A 151 -13.32 11.67 1.89
N ALA A 152 -13.13 11.88 0.60
CA ALA A 152 -13.73 11.04 -0.44
C ALA A 152 -12.75 10.04 -1.03
N GLY A 153 -11.47 10.41 -1.15
CA GLY A 153 -10.45 9.52 -1.69
C GLY A 153 -10.29 8.25 -0.87
N PHE A 154 -10.20 7.10 -1.56
CA PHE A 154 -9.99 5.78 -0.97
C PHE A 154 -11.09 5.31 -0.01
N ARG A 155 -12.29 5.82 -0.15
CA ARG A 155 -13.46 5.47 0.65
C ARG A 155 -14.50 4.72 -0.19
N LYS A 156 -14.96 3.56 0.30
CA LYS A 156 -16.02 2.79 -0.36
C LYS A 156 -17.31 3.62 -0.44
N GLY A 157 -17.94 3.64 -1.60
CA GLY A 157 -19.19 4.40 -1.83
C GLY A 157 -18.99 5.91 -2.03
N ARG A 158 -17.75 6.40 -2.13
CA ARG A 158 -17.43 7.79 -2.47
C ARG A 158 -16.72 7.83 -3.82
N GLY A 159 -17.26 8.57 -4.77
CA GLY A 159 -16.73 8.65 -6.12
C GLY A 159 -16.34 10.05 -6.55
N THR A 160 -15.61 10.13 -7.66
CA THR A 160 -15.23 11.42 -8.28
C THR A 160 -16.48 12.22 -8.67
N ARG A 161 -17.57 11.55 -9.09
CA ARG A 161 -18.83 12.21 -9.44
C ARG A 161 -19.43 12.96 -8.26
N ASP A 162 -19.39 12.40 -7.06
CA ASP A 162 -19.92 13.04 -5.86
C ASP A 162 -19.14 14.32 -5.55
N GLN A 163 -17.82 14.29 -5.72
CA GLN A 163 -16.96 15.46 -5.48
C GLN A 163 -17.17 16.55 -6.52
N ILE A 164 -17.38 16.18 -7.79
CA ILE A 164 -17.75 17.15 -8.85
C ILE A 164 -19.08 17.80 -8.53
N THR A 165 -20.07 17.02 -8.07
CA THR A 165 -21.39 17.53 -7.67
C THR A 165 -21.27 18.48 -6.48
N ASN A 166 -20.46 18.16 -5.47
CA ASN A 166 -20.23 19.03 -4.33
C ASN A 166 -19.61 20.36 -4.76
N ILE A 167 -18.60 20.36 -5.63
CA ILE A 167 -17.98 21.58 -6.15
C ILE A 167 -19.01 22.41 -6.93
N ARG A 168 -19.81 21.80 -7.79
CA ARG A 168 -20.88 22.48 -8.53
C ARG A 168 -21.88 23.13 -7.59
N TRP A 169 -22.33 22.39 -6.59
CA TRP A 169 -23.26 22.92 -5.59
C TRP A 169 -22.69 24.14 -4.84
N ILE A 170 -21.41 24.09 -4.45
CA ILE A 170 -20.72 25.24 -3.82
C ILE A 170 -20.70 26.44 -4.76
N MET A 171 -20.40 26.21 -6.05
CA MET A 171 -20.37 27.28 -7.06
C MET A 171 -21.76 27.91 -7.27
N GLU A 172 -22.82 27.10 -7.30
CA GLU A 172 -24.20 27.58 -7.43
C GLU A 172 -24.61 28.41 -6.23
N LYS A 173 -24.30 27.93 -5.02
CA LYS A 173 -24.57 28.69 -3.78
C LYS A 173 -23.79 30.01 -3.73
N ALA A 174 -22.53 30.01 -4.14
CA ALA A 174 -21.76 31.23 -4.20
C ALA A 174 -22.39 32.28 -5.17
N ARG A 175 -22.92 31.82 -6.31
CA ARG A 175 -23.64 32.69 -7.26
C ARG A 175 -24.93 33.24 -6.65
N GLU A 176 -25.72 32.38 -6.00
CA GLU A 176 -26.96 32.78 -5.32
C GLU A 176 -26.72 33.90 -4.31
N PHE A 177 -25.69 33.75 -3.50
CA PHE A 177 -25.33 34.73 -2.46
C PHE A 177 -24.38 35.83 -2.94
N LYS A 178 -24.07 35.88 -4.26
CA LYS A 178 -23.15 36.85 -4.86
C LYS A 178 -21.80 36.91 -4.13
N LYS A 179 -21.28 35.76 -3.71
CA LYS A 179 -19.98 35.64 -3.02
C LYS A 179 -18.92 35.13 -3.99
N ASN A 180 -17.74 35.76 -3.94
CA ASN A 180 -16.59 35.23 -4.66
C ASN A 180 -16.04 34.02 -3.91
N ILE A 181 -15.72 32.95 -4.64
CA ILE A 181 -15.04 31.77 -4.12
C ILE A 181 -13.77 31.52 -4.93
N TYR A 182 -12.76 31.01 -4.25
CA TYR A 182 -11.49 30.67 -4.83
C TYR A 182 -11.22 29.20 -4.54
N PHE A 183 -10.87 28.43 -5.57
CA PHE A 183 -10.49 27.03 -5.43
C PHE A 183 -8.99 26.87 -5.55
N TRP A 184 -8.40 26.14 -4.62
CA TRP A 184 -7.01 25.79 -4.66
C TRP A 184 -6.88 24.26 -4.75
N PHE A 185 -6.27 23.77 -5.83
CA PHE A 185 -6.04 22.34 -6.05
C PHE A 185 -4.56 22.04 -5.81
N ILE A 186 -4.30 21.06 -4.96
CA ILE A 186 -2.94 20.60 -4.64
C ILE A 186 -2.81 19.18 -5.17
N ASP A 187 -1.88 18.98 -6.11
CA ASP A 187 -1.53 17.67 -6.67
C ASP A 187 -0.11 17.29 -6.27
N TYR A 188 0.02 16.18 -5.56
CA TYR A 188 1.32 15.66 -5.13
C TYR A 188 1.91 14.74 -6.19
N ALA A 189 3.11 15.02 -6.65
CA ALA A 189 3.79 14.23 -7.69
C ALA A 189 4.01 12.76 -7.30
N LYS A 190 4.26 12.50 -6.01
CA LYS A 190 4.55 11.16 -5.44
C LYS A 190 4.06 11.09 -3.99
N ALA A 191 2.76 11.34 -3.80
CA ALA A 191 2.14 11.42 -2.47
C ALA A 191 2.47 10.22 -1.58
N PHE A 192 2.42 9.05 -2.17
CA PHE A 192 2.60 7.81 -1.44
C PHE A 192 4.07 7.47 -1.19
N ASP A 193 4.96 7.74 -2.10
CA ASP A 193 6.40 7.50 -1.93
C ASP A 193 7.02 8.46 -0.89
N CYS A 194 6.31 9.53 -0.51
CA CYS A 194 6.75 10.55 0.43
C CYS A 194 6.11 10.44 1.82
N VAL A 195 5.40 9.36 2.11
CA VAL A 195 4.81 9.14 3.45
C VAL A 195 5.93 8.84 4.44
N ASP A 196 5.91 9.53 5.57
CA ASP A 196 6.81 9.31 6.70
C ASP A 196 6.24 8.20 7.58
N ASP A 197 6.91 7.05 7.60
CA ASP A 197 6.48 5.87 8.33
C ASP A 197 6.30 6.14 9.83
N ASN A 198 7.21 6.91 10.45
CA ASN A 198 7.14 7.23 11.87
C ASN A 198 5.91 8.07 12.23
N LYS A 199 5.58 9.05 11.37
CA LYS A 199 4.35 9.85 11.56
C LYS A 199 3.11 9.00 11.37
N LEU A 200 3.13 8.10 10.40
CA LEU A 200 2.02 7.19 10.16
C LEU A 200 1.79 6.27 11.37
N TRP A 201 2.86 5.70 11.94
CA TRP A 201 2.77 4.89 13.16
C TRP A 201 2.24 5.69 14.36
N LYS A 202 2.67 6.94 14.51
CA LYS A 202 2.13 7.83 15.56
C LYS A 202 0.63 8.07 15.40
N ILE A 203 0.14 8.21 14.15
CA ILE A 203 -1.28 8.35 13.86
C ILE A 203 -2.04 7.07 14.19
N LEU A 204 -1.55 5.91 13.73
CA LEU A 204 -2.20 4.62 14.00
C LEU A 204 -2.27 4.33 15.50
N LYS A 205 -1.21 4.61 16.26
CA LYS A 205 -1.22 4.51 17.73
C LYS A 205 -2.25 5.45 18.37
N ARG A 206 -2.40 6.67 17.84
CA ARG A 206 -3.39 7.65 18.32
C ARG A 206 -4.82 7.19 18.09
N TRP A 207 -5.06 6.41 17.06
CA TRP A 207 -6.36 5.82 16.76
C TRP A 207 -6.65 4.56 17.59
N GLU A 208 -5.84 4.33 18.62
CA GLU A 208 -5.93 3.13 19.46
C GLU A 208 -5.82 1.81 18.67
N TYR A 209 -5.28 1.91 17.44
CA TYR A 209 -4.94 0.74 16.67
C TYR A 209 -3.68 0.11 17.25
N GLN A 210 -3.90 -0.66 18.32
CA GLN A 210 -2.83 -1.37 19.03
C GLN A 210 -2.50 -2.64 18.26
N THR A 211 -1.48 -2.57 17.44
CA THR A 211 -1.02 -3.73 16.70
C THR A 211 0.29 -4.26 17.21
N THR A 212 0.41 -5.57 17.13
CA THR A 212 1.66 -6.35 17.13
C THR A 212 2.61 -5.98 15.97
N TRP A 213 2.42 -4.82 15.35
CA TRP A 213 2.98 -4.44 14.05
C TRP A 213 4.34 -3.73 14.15
N SER A 214 4.92 -3.57 15.32
CA SER A 214 6.21 -2.90 15.47
C SER A 214 7.37 -3.56 14.69
N GLY A 215 7.23 -4.86 14.38
CA GLY A 215 8.16 -5.59 13.50
C GLY A 215 7.88 -5.44 11.99
N ILE A 216 6.80 -4.77 11.60
CA ILE A 216 6.27 -4.75 10.22
C ILE A 216 6.67 -3.46 9.46
N SER A 217 7.53 -2.61 10.01
CA SER A 217 7.89 -1.32 9.38
C SER A 217 8.34 -1.45 7.91
N ILE A 218 9.01 -2.55 7.56
CA ILE A 218 9.42 -2.83 6.17
C ILE A 218 8.23 -3.22 5.29
N SER A 219 7.20 -3.85 5.85
CA SER A 219 6.03 -4.30 5.11
C SER A 219 5.02 -3.20 4.82
N PHE A 220 5.11 -2.07 5.52
CA PHE A 220 4.17 -0.97 5.30
C PHE A 220 4.37 -0.31 3.93
N ARG A 221 5.60 -0.22 3.44
CA ARG A 221 5.87 0.22 2.05
C ARG A 221 5.27 -0.72 1.03
N ILE A 222 5.31 -2.02 1.31
CA ILE A 222 4.69 -3.05 0.50
C ILE A 222 3.15 -2.93 0.60
N PHE A 223 2.63 -2.74 1.80
CA PHE A 223 1.21 -2.50 2.08
C PHE A 223 0.70 -1.24 1.37
N HIS A 224 1.50 -0.19 1.36
CA HIS A 224 1.23 1.05 0.66
C HIS A 224 1.13 0.86 -0.86
N SER A 225 2.05 0.08 -1.47
CA SER A 225 1.98 -0.25 -2.89
C SER A 225 0.78 -1.12 -3.25
N LEU A 226 0.30 -1.94 -2.31
CA LEU A 226 -0.91 -2.75 -2.48
C LEU A 226 -2.20 -1.93 -2.37
N LEU A 227 -2.29 -1.00 -1.44
CA LEU A 227 -3.40 -0.05 -1.37
C LEU A 227 -3.57 0.66 -2.70
N TRP A 228 -2.46 1.03 -3.35
CA TRP A 228 -2.48 1.63 -4.67
C TRP A 228 -2.91 0.67 -5.79
N SER A 229 -2.37 -0.55 -5.81
CA SER A 229 -2.63 -1.50 -6.91
C SER A 229 -4.07 -2.02 -6.92
N THR A 230 -4.73 -2.11 -5.76
CA THR A 230 -6.13 -2.53 -5.66
C THR A 230 -7.12 -1.42 -5.99
N GLN A 231 -6.70 -0.16 -5.83
CA GLN A 231 -7.60 0.99 -6.02
C GLN A 231 -7.44 1.67 -7.39
N SER A 232 -6.33 1.50 -8.09
CA SER A 232 -6.19 1.96 -9.47
C SER A 232 -7.19 1.29 -10.43
N LYS A 233 -7.74 0.13 -10.06
CA LYS A 233 -8.84 -0.52 -10.79
C LYS A 233 -10.22 0.13 -10.56
N ALA A 234 -10.38 0.94 -9.54
CA ALA A 234 -11.65 1.63 -9.27
C ALA A 234 -11.74 2.99 -9.98
N LEU A 235 -10.65 3.45 -10.59
CA LEU A 235 -10.53 4.74 -11.28
C LEU A 235 -10.37 4.60 -12.81
N ALA A 236 -10.29 3.38 -13.35
CA ALA A 236 -10.38 3.08 -14.77
C ALA A 236 -11.78 2.60 -15.13
#